data_8271a1ab3024262bd48fc96b6bfed288
#
_entry.id   8271a1ab3024262bd48fc96b6bfed288
#
_cell.length_a   1.000
_cell.length_b   1.000
_cell.length_c   1.000
_cell.angle_alpha   90.00
_cell.angle_beta   90.00
_cell.angle_gamma   90.00
#
_symmetry.space_group_name_H-M   'P 1'
#
loop_
_entity.id
_entity.type
_entity.pdbx_description
1 polymer ?
#
loop_
_entity_poly.entity_id
_entity_poly.type
_entity_poly.pdbx_seq_one_letter_code
_entity_poly.pdbx_strand_id
1 'polypeptide(L)'
;MRRYALLPLLAFAMSGCAGASQPWVELGGQRYAVELAKDDAERARGLMFRDKLATDHGMLFIHDAQEPQAYWMKNTKIPLDILYFDNDRKLVSQQRDVPPCSLGDACPSYPSNAPARYVLELNAGEAEKLELQDGATLTFGPGIPAAK
;
A
#
# COMPACT_ATOMS: atom_id res chain seq x y z
N MET A 1 -58.56 -37.96 21.40
CA MET A 1 -57.82 -37.81 20.14
C MET A 1 -56.98 -36.51 20.18
N ARG A 2 -55.68 -36.59 20.47
CA ARG A 2 -54.77 -35.43 20.58
C ARG A 2 -54.03 -35.27 19.24
N ARG A 3 -54.29 -34.17 18.53
CA ARG A 3 -53.62 -33.80 17.29
C ARG A 3 -52.34 -33.03 17.63
N TYR A 4 -51.17 -33.62 17.38
CA TYR A 4 -49.88 -32.95 17.46
C TYR A 4 -49.64 -32.23 16.13
N ALA A 5 -49.56 -30.88 16.18
CA ALA A 5 -49.18 -30.05 15.07
C ALA A 5 -47.63 -29.97 15.02
N LEU A 6 -47.05 -30.50 13.96
CA LEU A 6 -45.62 -30.36 13.65
C LEU A 6 -45.37 -28.98 13.05
N LEU A 7 -44.65 -28.11 13.75
CA LEU A 7 -44.13 -26.87 13.18
C LEU A 7 -42.85 -27.18 12.35
N PRO A 8 -42.74 -26.73 11.14
CA PRO A 8 -41.47 -26.83 10.41
C PRO A 8 -40.46 -25.81 10.93
N LEU A 9 -39.30 -26.29 11.33
CA LEU A 9 -38.15 -25.48 11.72
C LEU A 9 -37.51 -24.88 10.45
N LEU A 10 -37.69 -23.57 10.22
CA LEU A 10 -37.10 -22.90 9.10
C LEU A 10 -35.61 -22.59 9.44
N ALA A 11 -34.70 -23.37 8.86
CA ALA A 11 -33.26 -23.14 8.98
C ALA A 11 -32.89 -21.92 8.14
N PHE A 12 -32.57 -20.78 8.81
CA PHE A 12 -32.02 -19.60 8.17
C PHE A 12 -30.53 -19.84 7.87
N ALA A 13 -30.20 -20.15 6.62
CA ALA A 13 -28.83 -20.20 6.16
C ALA A 13 -28.28 -18.77 6.10
N MET A 14 -27.45 -18.39 7.06
CA MET A 14 -26.66 -17.15 6.97
C MET A 14 -25.55 -17.35 5.94
N SER A 15 -25.77 -16.88 4.73
CA SER A 15 -24.71 -16.69 3.73
C SER A 15 -23.79 -15.57 4.23
N GLY A 16 -22.71 -15.93 4.90
CA GLY A 16 -21.64 -15.01 5.21
C GLY A 16 -20.97 -14.57 3.92
N CYS A 17 -21.15 -13.31 3.52
CA CYS A 17 -20.28 -12.69 2.53
C CYS A 17 -18.86 -12.70 3.10
N ALA A 18 -17.98 -13.56 2.56
CA ALA A 18 -16.55 -13.45 2.78
C ALA A 18 -16.09 -12.15 2.09
N GLY A 19 -16.08 -11.04 2.83
CA GLY A 19 -15.49 -9.79 2.38
C GLY A 19 -14.02 -10.08 2.06
N ALA A 20 -13.58 -9.74 0.84
CA ALA A 20 -12.16 -9.81 0.49
C ALA A 20 -11.39 -9.01 1.54
N SER A 21 -10.44 -9.66 2.22
CA SER A 21 -9.60 -8.97 3.23
C SER A 21 -8.80 -7.88 2.53
N GLN A 22 -8.79 -6.67 3.11
CA GLN A 22 -8.01 -5.57 2.58
C GLN A 22 -6.53 -5.99 2.48
N PRO A 23 -5.85 -5.73 1.35
CA PRO A 23 -4.42 -6.01 1.21
C PRO A 23 -3.63 -5.28 2.29
N TRP A 24 -2.57 -5.91 2.79
CA TRP A 24 -1.67 -5.31 3.77
C TRP A 24 -0.22 -5.72 3.52
N VAL A 25 0.67 -4.91 3.99
CA VAL A 25 2.11 -5.19 4.04
C VAL A 25 2.60 -5.12 5.47
N GLU A 26 3.71 -5.82 5.77
CA GLU A 26 4.41 -5.71 7.05
C GLU A 26 5.84 -5.26 6.80
N LEU A 27 6.26 -4.23 7.52
CA LEU A 27 7.59 -3.64 7.44
C LEU A 27 8.04 -3.22 8.84
N GLY A 28 9.25 -3.62 9.24
CA GLY A 28 9.77 -3.31 10.56
C GLY A 28 8.90 -3.82 11.73
N GLY A 29 8.15 -4.92 11.52
CA GLY A 29 7.22 -5.48 12.51
C GLY A 29 5.86 -4.77 12.60
N GLN A 30 5.65 -3.69 11.82
CA GLN A 30 4.38 -2.96 11.75
C GLN A 30 3.61 -3.34 10.48
N ARG A 31 2.29 -3.51 10.60
CA ARG A 31 1.39 -3.76 9.47
C ARG A 31 0.72 -2.48 9.03
N TYR A 32 0.63 -2.33 7.71
CA TYR A 32 -0.07 -1.25 7.03
C TYR A 32 -1.08 -1.83 6.05
N ALA A 33 -2.34 -1.44 6.17
CA ALA A 33 -3.34 -1.69 5.14
C ALA A 33 -2.96 -0.87 3.90
N VAL A 34 -2.95 -1.48 2.72
CA VAL A 34 -2.50 -0.79 1.52
C VAL A 34 -3.56 -0.77 0.43
N GLU A 35 -3.62 0.35 -0.26
CA GLU A 35 -4.21 0.41 -1.59
C GLU A 35 -3.14 -0.03 -2.60
N LEU A 36 -3.57 -0.69 -3.67
CA LEU A 36 -2.66 -1.18 -4.71
C LEU A 36 -2.76 -0.29 -5.95
N ALA A 37 -1.61 0.15 -6.46
CA ALA A 37 -1.48 0.78 -7.76
C ALA A 37 -0.73 -0.19 -8.70
N LYS A 38 -1.45 -0.82 -9.63
CA LYS A 38 -0.96 -1.94 -10.47
C LYS A 38 -0.87 -1.60 -11.95
N ASP A 39 -1.55 -0.57 -12.39
CA ASP A 39 -1.48 -0.08 -13.76
C ASP A 39 -0.94 1.35 -13.83
N ASP A 40 -0.64 1.83 -15.03
CA ASP A 40 -0.03 3.15 -15.25
C ASP A 40 -0.92 4.29 -14.77
N ALA A 41 -2.23 4.18 -14.91
CA ALA A 41 -3.17 5.22 -14.49
C ALA A 41 -3.25 5.30 -12.96
N GLU A 42 -3.31 4.15 -12.27
CA GLU A 42 -3.28 4.05 -10.81
C GLU A 42 -1.95 4.57 -10.26
N ARG A 43 -0.81 4.16 -10.86
CA ARG A 43 0.52 4.64 -10.48
C ARG A 43 0.68 6.14 -10.69
N ALA A 44 0.21 6.66 -11.83
CA ALA A 44 0.28 8.11 -12.12
C ALA A 44 -0.56 8.95 -11.15
N ARG A 45 -1.69 8.43 -10.69
CA ARG A 45 -2.57 9.11 -9.74
C ARG A 45 -2.03 9.05 -8.30
N GLY A 46 -1.58 7.89 -7.85
CA GLY A 46 -1.10 7.69 -6.49
C GLY A 46 -2.02 8.30 -5.42
N LEU A 47 -1.42 9.00 -4.46
CA LEU A 47 -2.11 9.67 -3.34
C LEU A 47 -2.50 11.13 -3.65
N MET A 48 -2.55 11.53 -4.93
CA MET A 48 -2.95 12.89 -5.33
C MET A 48 -4.30 13.29 -4.75
N PHE A 49 -4.41 14.56 -4.38
CA PHE A 49 -5.62 15.24 -3.90
C PHE A 49 -6.16 14.76 -2.55
N ARG A 50 -5.48 13.85 -1.87
CA ARG A 50 -5.89 13.39 -0.53
C ARG A 50 -5.46 14.39 0.53
N ASP A 51 -6.36 14.64 1.47
CA ASP A 51 -6.11 15.56 2.59
C ASP A 51 -5.48 14.84 3.80
N LYS A 52 -5.60 13.51 3.86
CA LYS A 52 -5.04 12.68 4.93
C LYS A 52 -4.84 11.23 4.48
N LEU A 53 -3.91 10.54 5.14
CA LEU A 53 -3.71 9.10 5.11
C LEU A 53 -3.75 8.61 6.57
N ALA A 54 -4.50 7.56 6.88
CA ALA A 54 -4.52 7.01 8.24
C ALA A 54 -3.14 6.47 8.62
N THR A 55 -2.81 6.44 9.91
CA THR A 55 -1.45 6.11 10.41
C THR A 55 -1.02 4.68 10.12
N ASP A 56 -1.97 3.77 9.96
CA ASP A 56 -1.76 2.35 9.66
C ASP A 56 -2.07 2.02 8.19
N HIS A 57 -2.08 3.03 7.31
CA HIS A 57 -2.39 2.90 5.89
C HIS A 57 -1.23 3.39 5.02
N GLY A 58 -1.19 2.85 3.78
CA GLY A 58 -0.25 3.25 2.75
C GLY A 58 -0.78 2.96 1.35
N MET A 59 0.06 3.22 0.35
CA MET A 59 -0.17 2.78 -1.03
C MET A 59 1.03 2.01 -1.52
N LEU A 60 0.78 0.81 -2.05
CA LEU A 60 1.79 -0.06 -2.65
C LEU A 60 1.66 0.01 -4.17
N PHE A 61 2.70 0.52 -4.81
CA PHE A 61 2.87 0.56 -6.26
C PHE A 61 3.63 -0.69 -6.71
N ILE A 62 3.09 -1.38 -7.70
CA ILE A 62 3.65 -2.61 -8.24
C ILE A 62 4.02 -2.34 -9.70
N HIS A 63 5.31 -2.42 -10.01
CA HIS A 63 5.83 -2.29 -11.37
C HIS A 63 6.00 -3.67 -12.02
N ASP A 64 5.95 -3.69 -13.35
CA ASP A 64 6.07 -4.94 -14.12
C ASP A 64 7.50 -5.49 -14.09
N ALA A 65 8.51 -4.61 -13.99
CA ALA A 65 9.92 -4.96 -13.92
C ALA A 65 10.64 -4.18 -12.80
N GLN A 66 11.81 -4.69 -12.41
CA GLN A 66 12.73 -3.99 -11.52
C GLN A 66 13.58 -3.03 -12.34
N GLU A 67 13.31 -1.73 -12.21
CA GLU A 67 13.96 -0.67 -12.97
C GLU A 67 14.21 0.55 -12.06
N PRO A 68 15.07 1.51 -12.45
CA PRO A 68 15.15 2.79 -11.77
C PRO A 68 13.79 3.48 -11.77
N GLN A 69 13.30 3.84 -10.60
CA GLN A 69 12.02 4.52 -10.41
C GLN A 69 12.24 5.98 -10.02
N ALA A 70 11.28 6.83 -10.33
CA ALA A 70 11.28 8.22 -9.88
C ALA A 70 9.83 8.64 -9.59
N TYR A 71 9.61 9.10 -8.38
CA TYR A 71 8.30 9.53 -7.90
C TYR A 71 8.29 11.04 -7.70
N TRP A 72 7.14 11.65 -7.75
CA TRP A 72 6.93 13.06 -7.51
C TRP A 72 5.75 13.28 -6.56
N MET A 73 5.68 14.45 -5.97
CA MET A 73 4.62 14.84 -5.06
C MET A 73 3.57 15.75 -5.75
N LYS A 74 3.46 15.69 -7.07
CA LYS A 74 2.49 16.49 -7.84
C LYS A 74 1.08 16.30 -7.28
N ASN A 75 0.42 17.40 -6.94
CA ASN A 75 -0.93 17.40 -6.36
C ASN A 75 -1.10 16.55 -5.08
N THR A 76 -0.02 16.14 -4.43
CA THR A 76 -0.05 15.42 -3.16
C THR A 76 0.02 16.43 -2.04
N LYS A 77 -0.96 16.39 -1.14
CA LYS A 77 -1.17 17.40 -0.08
C LYS A 77 -0.61 16.97 1.27
N ILE A 78 -0.22 15.71 1.42
CA ILE A 78 0.31 15.11 2.65
C ILE A 78 1.79 14.81 2.49
N PRO A 79 2.63 15.06 3.50
CA PRO A 79 4.03 14.66 3.46
C PRO A 79 4.15 13.13 3.54
N LEU A 80 5.09 12.53 2.81
CA LEU A 80 5.22 11.09 2.67
C LEU A 80 6.67 10.62 2.88
N ASP A 81 6.80 9.37 3.33
CA ASP A 81 7.99 8.56 3.12
C ASP A 81 7.78 7.69 1.88
N ILE A 82 8.72 7.71 0.92
CA ILE A 82 8.67 6.93 -0.31
C ILE A 82 9.78 5.87 -0.24
N LEU A 83 9.38 4.60 -0.15
CA LEU A 83 10.25 3.47 0.13
C LEU A 83 10.31 2.53 -1.09
N TYR A 84 11.51 2.27 -1.59
CA TYR A 84 11.75 1.52 -2.82
C TYR A 84 12.31 0.13 -2.51
N PHE A 85 11.69 -0.91 -3.08
CA PHE A 85 12.05 -2.30 -2.85
C PHE A 85 12.34 -3.04 -4.16
N ASP A 86 13.30 -3.92 -4.13
CA ASP A 86 13.68 -4.79 -5.26
C ASP A 86 12.69 -5.96 -5.50
N ASN A 87 13.03 -6.88 -6.41
CA ASN A 87 12.24 -8.09 -6.68
C ASN A 87 12.09 -8.99 -5.45
N ASP A 88 13.09 -9.02 -4.58
CA ASP A 88 13.11 -9.82 -3.35
C ASP A 88 12.46 -9.08 -2.18
N ARG A 89 11.85 -7.92 -2.47
CA ARG A 89 11.19 -7.05 -1.48
C ARG A 89 12.15 -6.55 -0.40
N LYS A 90 13.41 -6.33 -0.76
CA LYS A 90 14.39 -5.68 0.09
C LYS A 90 14.40 -4.19 -0.16
N LEU A 91 14.43 -3.40 0.90
CA LEU A 91 14.56 -1.94 0.83
C LEU A 91 15.93 -1.60 0.20
N VAL A 92 15.90 -0.93 -0.95
CA VAL A 92 17.10 -0.55 -1.70
C VAL A 92 17.34 0.95 -1.76
N SER A 93 16.29 1.74 -1.46
CA SER A 93 16.38 3.20 -1.42
C SER A 93 15.16 3.76 -0.66
N GLN A 94 15.31 4.95 -0.09
CA GLN A 94 14.24 5.64 0.60
C GLN A 94 14.39 7.14 0.48
N GLN A 95 13.26 7.84 0.33
CA GLN A 95 13.13 9.28 0.41
C GLN A 95 12.23 9.58 1.61
N ARG A 96 12.76 10.22 2.65
CA ARG A 96 12.04 10.47 3.90
C ARG A 96 11.53 11.90 3.97
N ASP A 97 10.44 12.09 4.67
CA ASP A 97 9.85 13.40 4.97
C ASP A 97 9.68 14.27 3.71
N VAL A 98 9.25 13.62 2.61
CA VAL A 98 9.05 14.31 1.33
C VAL A 98 7.87 15.27 1.44
N PRO A 99 8.09 16.58 1.23
CA PRO A 99 7.04 17.58 1.43
C PRO A 99 5.97 17.54 0.34
N PRO A 100 4.73 17.99 0.65
CA PRO A 100 3.70 18.22 -0.35
C PRO A 100 4.14 19.16 -1.47
N CYS A 101 3.57 18.99 -2.67
CA CYS A 101 3.86 19.87 -3.79
C CYS A 101 2.61 20.21 -4.59
N SER A 102 2.39 21.52 -4.82
CA SER A 102 1.28 22.08 -5.60
C SER A 102 1.74 22.80 -6.89
N LEU A 103 3.00 22.64 -7.29
CA LEU A 103 3.60 23.32 -8.43
C LEU A 103 3.32 22.61 -9.78
N GLY A 104 2.41 21.64 -9.82
CA GLY A 104 2.09 20.87 -11.02
C GLY A 104 3.33 20.15 -11.57
N ASP A 105 3.65 20.37 -12.84
CA ASP A 105 4.79 19.71 -13.50
C ASP A 105 6.16 20.26 -13.05
N ALA A 106 6.19 21.33 -12.26
CA ALA A 106 7.42 21.85 -11.66
C ALA A 106 7.74 21.21 -10.30
N CYS A 107 6.96 20.23 -9.84
CA CYS A 107 7.30 19.48 -8.63
C CYS A 107 8.58 18.66 -8.83
N PRO A 108 9.48 18.63 -7.82
CA PRO A 108 10.71 17.86 -7.92
C PRO A 108 10.45 16.35 -8.01
N SER A 109 11.41 15.64 -8.58
CA SER A 109 11.43 14.20 -8.68
C SER A 109 12.29 13.59 -7.57
N TYR A 110 11.86 12.47 -7.03
CA TYR A 110 12.51 11.73 -5.96
C TYR A 110 12.89 10.33 -6.51
N PRO A 111 14.16 10.15 -6.96
CA PRO A 111 14.59 8.90 -7.59
C PRO A 111 14.86 7.80 -6.56
N SER A 112 14.76 6.55 -7.02
CA SER A 112 15.06 5.37 -6.21
C SER A 112 16.56 5.17 -5.95
N ASN A 113 17.44 5.81 -6.72
CA ASN A 113 18.90 5.63 -6.67
C ASN A 113 19.39 4.17 -6.86
N ALA A 114 18.47 3.22 -6.99
CA ALA A 114 18.69 1.81 -7.28
C ALA A 114 17.46 1.24 -8.01
N PRO A 115 17.60 0.17 -8.83
CA PRO A 115 16.44 -0.46 -9.46
C PRO A 115 15.45 -0.99 -8.41
N ALA A 116 14.17 -0.64 -8.58
CA ALA A 116 13.09 -1.06 -7.69
C ALA A 116 11.91 -1.61 -8.50
N ARG A 117 11.17 -2.54 -7.91
CA ARG A 117 9.95 -3.10 -8.47
C ARG A 117 8.71 -2.68 -7.67
N TYR A 118 8.87 -2.52 -6.37
CA TYR A 118 7.79 -2.10 -5.51
C TYR A 118 8.14 -0.76 -4.87
N VAL A 119 7.13 0.10 -4.75
CA VAL A 119 7.27 1.36 -4.02
C VAL A 119 6.15 1.42 -2.99
N LEU A 120 6.49 1.72 -1.75
CA LEU A 120 5.53 1.89 -0.66
C LEU A 120 5.56 3.34 -0.21
N GLU A 121 4.41 4.00 -0.30
CA GLU A 121 4.19 5.34 0.26
C GLU A 121 3.47 5.21 1.60
N LEU A 122 4.06 5.81 2.62
CA LEU A 122 3.54 5.93 3.99
C LEU A 122 3.50 7.40 4.41
N ASN A 123 2.82 7.70 5.51
CA ASN A 123 2.97 9.02 6.12
C ASN A 123 4.45 9.31 6.43
N ALA A 124 4.86 10.57 6.27
CA ALA A 124 6.19 11.01 6.65
C ALA A 124 6.50 10.70 8.12
N GLY A 125 7.76 10.28 8.40
CA GLY A 125 8.24 9.91 9.73
C GLY A 125 8.05 8.41 10.06
N GLU A 126 7.32 7.61 9.25
CA GLU A 126 7.17 6.18 9.52
C GLU A 126 8.51 5.42 9.35
N ALA A 127 9.33 5.80 8.35
CA ALA A 127 10.65 5.20 8.15
C ALA A 127 11.60 5.46 9.33
N GLU A 128 11.55 6.63 9.94
CA GLU A 128 12.32 6.97 11.12
C GLU A 128 11.82 6.20 12.33
N LYS A 129 10.52 6.19 12.58
CA LYS A 129 9.88 5.47 13.69
C LYS A 129 10.18 3.96 13.67
N LEU A 130 10.27 3.37 12.48
CA LEU A 130 10.62 1.96 12.29
C LEU A 130 12.13 1.71 12.25
N GLU A 131 12.96 2.76 12.37
CA GLU A 131 14.44 2.68 12.27
C GLU A 131 14.90 1.94 11.01
N LEU A 132 14.20 2.16 9.88
CA LEU A 132 14.44 1.39 8.65
C LEU A 132 15.86 1.56 8.14
N GLN A 133 16.47 0.43 7.81
CA GLN A 133 17.78 0.37 7.15
C GLN A 133 17.64 -0.32 5.79
N ASP A 134 18.57 -0.03 4.87
CA ASP A 134 18.64 -0.75 3.60
C ASP A 134 18.73 -2.25 3.85
N GLY A 135 18.05 -3.03 3.01
CA GLY A 135 17.90 -4.47 3.20
C GLY A 135 16.70 -4.90 4.07
N ALA A 136 15.98 -3.96 4.72
CA ALA A 136 14.73 -4.27 5.43
C ALA A 136 13.75 -5.00 4.50
N THR A 137 13.07 -6.03 5.02
CA THR A 137 12.18 -6.87 4.21
C THR A 137 10.74 -6.39 4.29
N LEU A 138 10.10 -6.21 3.13
CA LEU A 138 8.68 -5.97 2.99
C LEU A 138 7.94 -7.30 2.84
N THR A 139 7.09 -7.64 3.79
CA THR A 139 6.26 -8.85 3.73
C THR A 139 4.88 -8.52 3.19
N PHE A 140 4.39 -9.33 2.23
CA PHE A 140 3.07 -9.18 1.65
C PHE A 140 2.05 -10.05 2.36
N GLY A 141 0.93 -9.45 2.73
CA GLY A 141 -0.27 -10.15 3.14
C GLY A 141 -1.08 -10.66 1.95
N PRO A 142 -2.24 -11.29 2.21
CA PRO A 142 -3.14 -11.76 1.16
C PRO A 142 -3.64 -10.60 0.27
N GLY A 143 -4.00 -10.93 -0.98
CA GLY A 143 -4.55 -9.97 -1.93
C GLY A 143 -3.52 -9.15 -2.70
N ILE A 144 -2.23 -9.27 -2.39
CA ILE A 144 -1.16 -8.64 -3.16
C ILE A 144 -0.65 -9.67 -4.20
N PRO A 145 -0.64 -9.31 -5.51
CA PRO A 145 -0.18 -10.23 -6.53
C PRO A 145 1.28 -10.64 -6.30
N ALA A 146 1.55 -11.95 -6.42
CA ALA A 146 2.94 -12.42 -6.51
C ALA A 146 3.60 -11.86 -7.78
N ALA A 147 4.90 -11.60 -7.72
CA ALA A 147 5.67 -11.27 -8.90
C ALA A 147 5.54 -12.42 -9.94
N LYS A 148 5.22 -12.05 -11.17
CA LYS A 148 5.26 -13.00 -12.31
C LYS A 148 6.70 -13.20 -12.76
#